data_5bde432720537cb23150ec1656e8a107
#
_entry.id   5bde432720537cb23150ec1656e8a107
#
_cell.length_a   1.000
_cell.length_b   1.000
_cell.length_c   1.000
_cell.angle_alpha   90.00
_cell.angle_beta   90.00
_cell.angle_gamma   90.00
#
_symmetry.space_group_name_H-M   'P 1'
#
loop_
_entity.id
_entity.type
_entity.pdbx_description
1 polymer ?
#
loop_
_entity_poly.entity_id
_entity_poly.type
_entity_poly.pdbx_seq_one_letter_code
_entity_poly.pdbx_strand_id
1 'polypeptide(L)'
;MTTTTPRRASYGFDAPPVMLTLGVLAVGFLAAAVGNAAVGNAAPAWLTLLGGLVMGAQFALFLHASRRGKFRAWERLLDDLRLRGDERLLDLGCGRGAVLLAAAKRLPKGRAVGIDLWRSVDQSGNSLATTERNAVAENVADRIELHTGDMTALPFRDGEFDVIVSSLAIHNIKAPARRAAAVREALRVLRPGGHLVLVDIGRTGEYESTLSANGAETLTARTLGWQLWWGGPWTKTHALTAEAPPAT
;
A
#
# COMPACT_ATOMS: atom_id res chain seq x y z
N MET A 1 -0.29 22.58 9.88
CA MET A 1 -0.38 22.45 8.41
C MET A 1 0.92 21.83 7.94
N THR A 2 0.95 20.53 7.70
CA THR A 2 2.11 19.83 7.11
C THR A 2 2.21 20.23 5.64
N THR A 3 3.17 21.04 5.30
CA THR A 3 3.52 21.39 3.90
C THR A 3 4.12 20.14 3.27
N THR A 4 3.31 19.39 2.51
CA THR A 4 3.81 18.26 1.72
C THR A 4 4.74 18.79 0.63
N THR A 5 6.03 18.49 0.75
CA THR A 5 7.01 18.78 -0.30
C THR A 5 6.56 18.10 -1.60
N PRO A 6 6.54 18.80 -2.75
CA PRO A 6 6.14 18.21 -4.01
C PRO A 6 7.02 17.01 -4.35
N ARG A 7 6.40 15.87 -4.69
CA ARG A 7 7.09 14.64 -5.08
C ARG A 7 7.67 14.79 -6.48
N ARG A 8 8.95 14.49 -6.63
CA ARG A 8 9.65 14.52 -7.92
C ARG A 8 9.58 13.18 -8.65
N ALA A 9 9.32 12.10 -7.92
CA ALA A 9 9.25 10.74 -8.43
C ALA A 9 7.87 10.38 -9.00
N SER A 10 7.84 9.36 -9.87
CA SER A 10 6.62 8.82 -10.49
C SER A 10 6.26 7.47 -9.88
N TYR A 11 5.17 7.42 -9.13
CA TYR A 11 4.74 6.22 -8.40
C TYR A 11 3.68 5.38 -9.11
N GLY A 12 3.28 5.74 -10.34
CA GLY A 12 2.32 4.98 -11.13
C GLY A 12 0.91 4.94 -10.52
N PHE A 13 0.16 3.92 -10.94
CA PHE A 13 -1.19 3.62 -10.44
C PHE A 13 -1.22 2.22 -9.84
N ASP A 14 -1.93 2.07 -8.73
CA ASP A 14 -2.18 0.77 -8.12
C ASP A 14 -3.29 0.06 -8.91
N ALA A 15 -3.20 -1.26 -9.04
CA ALA A 15 -4.14 -2.13 -9.75
C ALA A 15 -4.68 -1.53 -11.07
N PRO A 16 -3.83 -1.27 -12.08
CA PRO A 16 -4.22 -0.63 -13.35
C PRO A 16 -5.43 -1.26 -14.04
N PRO A 17 -5.60 -2.59 -14.03
CA PRO A 17 -6.78 -3.23 -14.64
C PRO A 17 -8.09 -2.80 -13.97
N VAL A 18 -8.12 -2.68 -12.65
CA VAL A 18 -9.32 -2.26 -11.90
C VAL A 18 -9.69 -0.82 -12.25
N MET A 19 -8.70 0.06 -12.26
CA MET A 19 -8.91 1.47 -12.61
C MET A 19 -9.41 1.63 -14.04
N LEU A 20 -8.83 0.89 -15.00
CA LEU A 20 -9.28 0.89 -16.40
C LEU A 20 -10.74 0.42 -16.52
N THR A 21 -11.10 -0.68 -15.85
CA THR A 21 -12.45 -1.23 -15.85
C THR A 21 -13.47 -0.22 -15.35
N LEU A 22 -13.21 0.43 -14.22
CA LEU A 22 -14.09 1.47 -13.66
C LEU A 22 -14.27 2.65 -14.64
N GLY A 23 -13.19 3.10 -15.27
CA GLY A 23 -13.23 4.17 -16.25
C GLY A 23 -14.03 3.81 -17.50
N VAL A 24 -13.79 2.62 -18.07
CA VAL A 24 -14.52 2.12 -19.25
C VAL A 24 -16.01 1.96 -18.95
N LEU A 25 -16.36 1.38 -17.80
CA LEU A 25 -17.76 1.24 -17.39
C LEU A 25 -18.44 2.60 -17.20
N ALA A 26 -17.76 3.56 -16.57
CA ALA A 26 -18.30 4.91 -16.40
C ALA A 26 -18.63 5.55 -17.76
N VAL A 27 -17.70 5.53 -18.71
CA VAL A 27 -17.89 6.09 -20.06
C VAL A 27 -18.98 5.33 -20.81
N GLY A 28 -18.99 3.99 -20.75
CA GLY A 28 -20.00 3.17 -21.42
C GLY A 28 -21.43 3.44 -20.92
N PHE A 29 -21.62 3.53 -19.61
CA PHE A 29 -22.92 3.87 -19.03
C PHE A 29 -23.37 5.30 -19.38
N LEU A 30 -22.46 6.27 -19.38
CA LEU A 30 -22.78 7.65 -19.79
C LEU A 30 -23.14 7.74 -21.27
N ALA A 31 -22.43 7.04 -22.14
CA ALA A 31 -22.75 6.98 -23.56
C ALA A 31 -24.12 6.32 -23.80
N ALA A 32 -24.42 5.23 -23.08
CA ALA A 32 -25.72 4.59 -23.12
C ALA A 32 -26.86 5.52 -22.64
N ALA A 33 -26.59 6.35 -21.62
CA ALA A 33 -27.56 7.33 -21.13
C ALA A 33 -27.92 8.36 -22.22
N VAL A 34 -26.91 8.88 -22.92
CA VAL A 34 -27.12 9.81 -24.06
C VAL A 34 -27.89 9.13 -25.18
N GLY A 35 -27.53 7.90 -25.58
CA GLY A 35 -28.23 7.14 -26.61
C GLY A 35 -29.70 6.88 -26.27
N ASN A 36 -29.99 6.42 -25.05
CA ASN A 36 -31.38 6.21 -24.62
C ASN A 36 -32.20 7.50 -24.60
N ALA A 37 -31.60 8.61 -24.14
CA ALA A 37 -32.26 9.90 -24.14
C ALA A 37 -32.59 10.39 -25.59
N ALA A 38 -31.67 10.19 -26.51
CA ALA A 38 -31.83 10.58 -27.92
C ALA A 38 -32.99 9.86 -28.64
N VAL A 39 -33.29 8.61 -28.23
CA VAL A 39 -34.43 7.84 -28.78
C VAL A 39 -35.70 7.93 -27.93
N GLY A 40 -35.74 8.81 -26.92
CA GLY A 40 -36.92 9.05 -26.10
C GLY A 40 -37.13 8.01 -24.98
N ASN A 41 -36.20 7.12 -24.75
CA ASN A 41 -36.28 6.07 -23.69
C ASN A 41 -35.89 6.66 -22.32
N ALA A 42 -36.77 7.42 -21.69
CA ALA A 42 -36.46 8.18 -20.49
C ALA A 42 -36.00 7.28 -19.29
N ALA A 43 -36.74 6.19 -18.99
CA ALA A 43 -36.38 5.34 -17.83
C ALA A 43 -35.01 4.65 -18.01
N PRO A 44 -34.65 3.99 -19.14
CA PRO A 44 -33.31 3.51 -19.39
C PRO A 44 -32.23 4.59 -19.37
N ALA A 45 -32.54 5.81 -19.85
CA ALA A 45 -31.61 6.93 -19.82
C ALA A 45 -31.23 7.30 -18.38
N TRP A 46 -32.19 7.42 -17.49
CA TRP A 46 -31.93 7.72 -16.06
C TRP A 46 -31.15 6.61 -15.36
N LEU A 47 -31.49 5.33 -15.61
CA LEU A 47 -30.79 4.20 -15.00
C LEU A 47 -29.33 4.13 -15.44
N THR A 48 -29.07 4.31 -16.73
CA THR A 48 -27.70 4.31 -17.27
C THR A 48 -26.91 5.54 -16.83
N LEU A 49 -27.55 6.71 -16.73
CA LEU A 49 -26.93 7.91 -16.15
C LEU A 49 -26.48 7.66 -14.71
N LEU A 50 -27.37 7.11 -13.87
CA LEU A 50 -27.03 6.78 -12.47
C LEU A 50 -25.87 5.78 -12.41
N GLY A 51 -25.90 4.74 -13.26
CA GLY A 51 -24.79 3.77 -13.36
C GLY A 51 -23.46 4.46 -13.71
N GLY A 52 -23.47 5.36 -14.69
CA GLY A 52 -22.30 6.13 -15.09
C GLY A 52 -21.74 7.03 -13.98
N LEU A 53 -22.63 7.71 -13.26
CA LEU A 53 -22.26 8.55 -12.11
C LEU A 53 -21.65 7.73 -10.96
N VAL A 54 -22.23 6.57 -10.65
CA VAL A 54 -21.71 5.66 -9.62
C VAL A 54 -20.33 5.13 -10.01
N MET A 55 -20.15 4.63 -11.24
CA MET A 55 -18.85 4.15 -11.72
C MET A 55 -17.82 5.28 -11.78
N GLY A 56 -18.22 6.49 -12.20
CA GLY A 56 -17.36 7.67 -12.20
C GLY A 56 -16.91 8.07 -10.79
N ALA A 57 -17.82 8.04 -9.81
CA ALA A 57 -17.49 8.30 -8.41
C ALA A 57 -16.51 7.27 -7.85
N GLN A 58 -16.72 5.97 -8.15
CA GLN A 58 -15.80 4.91 -7.76
C GLN A 58 -14.41 5.09 -8.38
N PHE A 59 -14.35 5.42 -9.68
CA PHE A 59 -13.10 5.74 -10.36
C PHE A 59 -12.37 6.93 -9.72
N ALA A 60 -13.10 8.00 -9.39
CA ALA A 60 -12.53 9.18 -8.74
C ALA A 60 -11.98 8.87 -7.34
N LEU A 61 -12.70 8.07 -6.54
CA LEU A 61 -12.23 7.61 -5.23
C LEU A 61 -10.98 6.75 -5.36
N PHE A 62 -10.96 5.82 -6.32
CA PHE A 62 -9.80 4.96 -6.58
C PHE A 62 -8.57 5.80 -6.99
N LEU A 63 -8.76 6.73 -7.92
CA LEU A 63 -7.72 7.64 -8.36
C LEU A 63 -7.18 8.50 -7.21
N HIS A 64 -8.09 9.00 -6.35
CA HIS A 64 -7.71 9.75 -5.15
C HIS A 64 -6.90 8.90 -4.19
N ALA A 65 -7.35 7.68 -3.87
CA ALA A 65 -6.65 6.76 -2.98
C ALA A 65 -5.23 6.45 -3.50
N SER A 66 -5.10 6.13 -4.79
CA SER A 66 -3.82 5.79 -5.43
C SER A 66 -2.85 6.99 -5.51
N ARG A 67 -3.33 8.22 -5.79
CA ARG A 67 -2.46 9.38 -6.05
C ARG A 67 -2.21 10.28 -4.85
N ARG A 68 -3.12 10.31 -3.87
CA ARG A 68 -3.05 11.22 -2.72
C ARG A 68 -3.26 10.51 -1.39
N GLY A 69 -4.28 9.67 -1.29
CA GLY A 69 -4.71 9.07 -0.04
C GLY A 69 -3.61 8.26 0.63
N LYS A 70 -3.01 7.31 -0.11
CA LYS A 70 -1.97 6.44 0.42
C LYS A 70 -0.74 7.21 0.94
N PHE A 71 -0.34 8.27 0.26
CA PHE A 71 0.82 9.05 0.68
C PHE A 71 0.56 9.82 1.97
N ARG A 72 -0.62 10.47 2.08
CA ARG A 72 -1.00 11.18 3.31
C ARG A 72 -1.16 10.25 4.49
N ALA A 73 -1.69 9.06 4.25
CA ALA A 73 -1.83 8.05 5.29
C ALA A 73 -0.45 7.58 5.78
N TRP A 74 0.46 7.27 4.86
CA TRP A 74 1.80 6.81 5.20
C TRP A 74 2.68 7.90 5.82
N GLU A 75 2.54 9.16 5.41
CA GLU A 75 3.20 10.27 6.10
C GLU A 75 2.85 10.27 7.60
N ARG A 76 1.54 10.15 7.94
CA ARG A 76 1.09 10.11 9.33
C ARG A 76 1.57 8.85 10.07
N LEU A 77 1.47 7.67 9.43
CA LEU A 77 1.91 6.41 10.03
C LEU A 77 3.41 6.42 10.34
N LEU A 78 4.23 6.97 9.44
CA LEU A 78 5.66 7.11 9.66
C LEU A 78 5.98 8.17 10.72
N ASP A 79 5.19 9.23 10.83
CA ASP A 79 5.33 10.23 11.89
C ASP A 79 4.91 9.65 13.27
N ASP A 80 3.86 8.81 13.30
CA ASP A 80 3.41 8.09 14.52
C ASP A 80 4.52 7.16 15.08
N LEU A 81 5.37 6.58 14.20
CA LEU A 81 6.50 5.73 14.60
C LEU A 81 7.62 6.46 15.33
N ARG A 82 7.69 7.79 15.26
CA ARG A 82 8.70 8.63 15.93
C ARG A 82 10.13 8.13 15.71
N LEU A 83 10.47 7.85 14.43
CA LEU A 83 11.79 7.34 14.06
C LEU A 83 12.90 8.27 14.56
N ARG A 84 13.97 7.70 15.11
CA ARG A 84 15.17 8.44 15.58
C ARG A 84 16.05 8.88 14.43
N GLY A 85 15.93 8.21 13.26
CA GLY A 85 16.66 8.51 12.05
C GLY A 85 17.89 7.64 11.80
N ASP A 86 18.14 6.65 12.64
CA ASP A 86 19.24 5.68 12.53
C ASP A 86 18.77 4.23 12.35
N GLU A 87 17.45 4.03 12.23
CA GLU A 87 16.84 2.71 12.09
C GLU A 87 17.20 2.02 10.76
N ARG A 88 17.20 0.69 10.79
CA ARG A 88 17.11 -0.16 9.63
C ARG A 88 15.67 -0.57 9.42
N LEU A 89 15.01 -0.04 8.38
CA LEU A 89 13.60 -0.26 8.09
C LEU A 89 13.46 -1.16 6.86
N LEU A 90 12.55 -2.15 6.92
CA LEU A 90 12.19 -3.01 5.77
C LEU A 90 10.79 -2.68 5.26
N ASP A 91 10.66 -2.45 3.93
CA ASP A 91 9.38 -2.32 3.23
C ASP A 91 9.08 -3.58 2.41
N LEU A 92 8.09 -4.36 2.85
CA LEU A 92 7.66 -5.61 2.21
C LEU A 92 6.68 -5.32 1.06
N GLY A 93 7.10 -5.64 -0.16
CA GLY A 93 6.36 -5.29 -1.36
C GLY A 93 6.46 -3.80 -1.67
N CYS A 94 7.68 -3.28 -1.68
CA CYS A 94 7.96 -1.85 -1.77
C CYS A 94 7.50 -1.21 -3.09
N GLY A 95 7.23 -1.99 -4.13
CA GLY A 95 6.79 -1.51 -5.43
C GLY A 95 7.70 -0.41 -5.96
N ARG A 96 7.11 0.69 -6.42
CA ARG A 96 7.84 1.85 -6.93
C ARG A 96 8.38 2.78 -5.82
N GLY A 97 8.40 2.31 -4.58
CA GLY A 97 9.04 2.98 -3.45
C GLY A 97 8.20 4.05 -2.75
N ALA A 98 6.87 4.00 -2.84
CA ALA A 98 6.03 5.04 -2.24
C ALA A 98 6.23 5.19 -0.73
N VAL A 99 6.32 4.08 -0.01
CA VAL A 99 6.58 4.04 1.44
C VAL A 99 8.06 4.02 1.73
N LEU A 100 8.81 3.18 1.03
CA LEU A 100 10.26 3.06 1.16
C LEU A 100 10.98 4.42 1.13
N LEU A 101 10.70 5.24 0.10
CA LEU A 101 11.37 6.53 -0.07
C LEU A 101 10.87 7.58 0.94
N ALA A 102 9.61 7.50 1.36
CA ALA A 102 9.09 8.33 2.44
C ALA A 102 9.75 8.00 3.79
N ALA A 103 10.02 6.72 4.05
CA ALA A 103 10.79 6.27 5.21
C ALA A 103 12.26 6.71 5.10
N ALA A 104 12.92 6.49 3.95
CA ALA A 104 14.31 6.88 3.73
C ALA A 104 14.58 8.38 3.99
N LYS A 105 13.60 9.26 3.71
CA LYS A 105 13.70 10.70 4.04
C LYS A 105 13.79 10.96 5.54
N ARG A 106 13.24 10.07 6.38
CA ARG A 106 13.24 10.15 7.84
C ARG A 106 14.44 9.45 8.47
N LEU A 107 15.30 8.81 7.66
CA LEU A 107 16.43 7.99 8.11
C LEU A 107 17.78 8.60 7.65
N PRO A 108 18.18 9.79 8.13
CA PRO A 108 19.41 10.44 7.67
C PRO A 108 20.68 9.68 8.01
N LYS A 109 20.65 8.81 9.01
CA LYS A 109 21.77 7.93 9.44
C LYS A 109 21.44 6.45 9.33
N GLY A 110 20.16 6.12 9.08
CA GLY A 110 19.64 4.77 8.94
C GLY A 110 19.59 4.32 7.48
N ARG A 111 18.84 3.23 7.25
CA ARG A 111 18.68 2.66 5.91
C ARG A 111 17.28 2.09 5.72
N ALA A 112 16.67 2.39 4.58
CA ALA A 112 15.42 1.78 4.16
C ALA A 112 15.71 0.67 3.13
N VAL A 113 15.34 -0.56 3.45
CA VAL A 113 15.48 -1.75 2.62
C VAL A 113 14.15 -2.06 1.99
N GLY A 114 14.09 -2.25 0.68
CA GLY A 114 12.88 -2.66 -0.04
C GLY A 114 13.04 -4.04 -0.64
N ILE A 115 12.01 -4.87 -0.52
CA ILE A 115 11.94 -6.17 -1.19
C ILE A 115 10.66 -6.28 -1.99
N ASP A 116 10.74 -6.72 -3.25
CA ASP A 116 9.59 -6.87 -4.15
C ASP A 116 9.86 -7.96 -5.21
N LEU A 117 8.80 -8.51 -5.78
CA LEU A 117 8.84 -9.41 -6.94
C LEU A 117 8.76 -8.66 -8.28
N TRP A 118 8.57 -7.36 -8.24
CA TRP A 118 8.48 -6.42 -9.38
C TRP A 118 7.38 -6.78 -10.40
N ARG A 119 6.20 -7.20 -9.90
CA ARG A 119 5.08 -7.60 -10.74
C ARG A 119 4.32 -6.37 -11.25
N SER A 120 4.29 -6.18 -12.57
CA SER A 120 3.61 -5.03 -13.21
C SER A 120 2.08 -5.08 -13.09
N VAL A 121 1.49 -6.26 -12.82
CA VAL A 121 0.03 -6.41 -12.62
C VAL A 121 -0.43 -5.73 -11.32
N ASP A 122 0.41 -5.70 -10.30
CA ASP A 122 0.09 -5.13 -8.99
C ASP A 122 0.21 -3.59 -9.01
N GLN A 123 1.19 -3.08 -9.76
CA GLN A 123 1.40 -1.63 -9.92
C GLN A 123 1.97 -1.32 -11.29
N SER A 124 1.43 -0.28 -11.96
CA SER A 124 1.87 0.10 -13.31
C SER A 124 3.35 0.48 -13.36
N GLY A 125 4.11 -0.18 -14.25
CA GLY A 125 5.53 0.06 -14.45
C GLY A 125 6.40 -0.28 -13.22
N ASN A 126 5.95 -1.24 -12.39
CA ASN A 126 6.72 -1.77 -11.27
C ASN A 126 7.99 -2.47 -11.76
N SER A 127 9.15 -1.99 -11.32
CA SER A 127 10.46 -2.59 -11.58
C SER A 127 11.51 -2.02 -10.64
N LEU A 128 12.55 -2.78 -10.33
CA LEU A 128 13.70 -2.36 -9.54
C LEU A 128 14.29 -1.04 -10.09
N ALA A 129 14.57 -0.97 -11.39
CA ALA A 129 15.13 0.23 -12.04
C ALA A 129 14.22 1.47 -11.91
N THR A 130 12.89 1.28 -11.83
CA THR A 130 11.97 2.41 -11.61
C THR A 130 12.09 2.92 -10.19
N THR A 131 12.24 2.04 -9.20
CA THR A 131 12.39 2.41 -7.79
C THR A 131 13.73 3.11 -7.55
N GLU A 132 14.79 2.64 -8.20
CA GLU A 132 16.11 3.33 -8.19
C GLU A 132 16.01 4.74 -8.76
N ARG A 133 15.39 4.92 -9.94
CA ARG A 133 15.17 6.26 -10.52
C ARG A 133 14.35 7.17 -9.61
N ASN A 134 13.32 6.62 -8.96
CA ASN A 134 12.52 7.36 -8.00
C ASN A 134 13.34 7.79 -6.78
N ALA A 135 14.23 6.93 -6.28
CA ALA A 135 15.13 7.25 -5.17
C ALA A 135 16.10 8.39 -5.51
N VAL A 136 16.64 8.38 -6.72
CA VAL A 136 17.48 9.50 -7.22
C VAL A 136 16.64 10.78 -7.29
N ALA A 137 15.44 10.74 -7.86
CA ALA A 137 14.56 11.90 -7.98
C ALA A 137 14.15 12.50 -6.62
N GLU A 138 14.04 11.65 -5.58
CA GLU A 138 13.69 12.06 -4.21
C GLU A 138 14.91 12.37 -3.33
N ASN A 139 16.15 12.29 -3.87
CA ASN A 139 17.43 12.52 -3.19
C ASN A 139 17.64 11.61 -1.97
N VAL A 140 17.35 10.32 -2.10
CA VAL A 140 17.52 9.31 -1.04
C VAL A 140 18.18 8.02 -1.54
N ALA A 141 18.80 8.04 -2.73
CA ALA A 141 19.43 6.87 -3.33
C ALA A 141 20.57 6.30 -2.48
N ASP A 142 21.23 7.13 -1.70
CA ASP A 142 22.30 6.77 -0.76
C ASP A 142 21.79 6.07 0.51
N ARG A 143 20.47 6.08 0.75
CA ARG A 143 19.83 5.57 1.98
C ARG A 143 18.89 4.39 1.74
N ILE A 144 18.84 3.89 0.51
CA ILE A 144 18.03 2.71 0.19
C ILE A 144 18.89 1.51 -0.21
N GLU A 145 18.28 0.34 -0.04
CA GLU A 145 18.79 -0.95 -0.51
C GLU A 145 17.61 -1.72 -1.11
N LEU A 146 17.78 -2.32 -2.31
CA LEU A 146 16.69 -3.00 -3.00
C LEU A 146 17.03 -4.46 -3.25
N HIS A 147 16.09 -5.34 -2.91
CA HIS A 147 16.17 -6.77 -3.14
C HIS A 147 15.03 -7.26 -4.02
N THR A 148 15.33 -8.22 -4.89
CA THR A 148 14.31 -9.00 -5.57
C THR A 148 14.08 -10.28 -4.77
N GLY A 149 12.84 -10.47 -4.25
CA GLY A 149 12.58 -11.65 -3.44
C GLY A 149 11.13 -11.81 -3.02
N ASP A 150 10.81 -13.00 -2.51
CA ASP A 150 9.51 -13.37 -2.01
C ASP A 150 9.43 -13.07 -0.50
N MET A 151 8.46 -12.25 -0.09
CA MET A 151 8.26 -11.92 1.32
C MET A 151 7.82 -13.09 2.20
N THR A 152 7.52 -14.25 1.60
CA THR A 152 7.19 -15.48 2.35
C THR A 152 8.43 -16.28 2.75
N ALA A 153 9.62 -15.87 2.31
CA ALA A 153 10.92 -16.45 2.64
C ALA A 153 12.00 -15.37 2.50
N LEU A 154 12.13 -14.52 3.52
CA LEU A 154 12.99 -13.34 3.49
C LEU A 154 14.48 -13.72 3.59
N PRO A 155 15.36 -13.17 2.74
CA PRO A 155 16.80 -13.46 2.75
C PRO A 155 17.55 -12.66 3.81
N PHE A 156 16.92 -12.38 4.95
CA PHE A 156 17.46 -11.58 6.04
C PHE A 156 17.57 -12.40 7.32
N ARG A 157 18.46 -11.98 8.22
CA ARG A 157 18.67 -12.62 9.52
C ARG A 157 17.52 -12.33 10.48
N ASP A 158 17.38 -13.17 11.51
CA ASP A 158 16.45 -12.90 12.60
C ASP A 158 16.83 -11.60 13.30
N GLY A 159 15.84 -10.77 13.59
CA GLY A 159 16.03 -9.52 14.31
C GLY A 159 16.86 -8.45 13.58
N GLU A 160 16.97 -8.50 12.26
CA GLU A 160 17.82 -7.58 11.48
C GLU A 160 17.26 -6.16 11.38
N PHE A 161 15.95 -5.97 11.54
CA PHE A 161 15.27 -4.69 11.32
C PHE A 161 14.67 -4.11 12.58
N ASP A 162 14.76 -2.78 12.72
CA ASP A 162 14.11 -2.02 13.80
C ASP A 162 12.62 -1.81 13.52
N VAL A 163 12.27 -1.63 12.24
CA VAL A 163 10.91 -1.34 11.77
C VAL A 163 10.62 -2.12 10.51
N ILE A 164 9.41 -2.68 10.43
CA ILE A 164 8.91 -3.31 9.20
C ILE A 164 7.60 -2.65 8.80
N VAL A 165 7.48 -2.34 7.52
CA VAL A 165 6.26 -1.79 6.93
C VAL A 165 5.84 -2.64 5.73
N SER A 166 4.54 -2.64 5.42
CA SER A 166 4.00 -3.20 4.18
C SER A 166 2.78 -2.41 3.76
N SER A 167 2.67 -2.10 2.48
CA SER A 167 1.58 -1.30 1.93
C SER A 167 0.91 -1.98 0.75
N LEU A 168 -0.30 -2.50 0.92
CA LEU A 168 -1.12 -3.06 -0.17
C LEU A 168 -0.41 -4.17 -0.94
N ALA A 169 0.34 -5.02 -0.24
CA ALA A 169 1.17 -6.04 -0.87
C ALA A 169 0.77 -7.48 -0.49
N ILE A 170 0.55 -7.75 0.80
CA ILE A 170 0.33 -9.11 1.31
C ILE A 170 -0.96 -9.72 0.76
N HIS A 171 -2.03 -8.92 0.54
CA HIS A 171 -3.30 -9.41 -0.02
C HIS A 171 -3.16 -10.00 -1.44
N ASN A 172 -2.12 -9.63 -2.20
CA ASN A 172 -1.84 -10.18 -3.52
C ASN A 172 -1.38 -11.65 -3.48
N ILE A 173 -0.96 -12.14 -2.31
CA ILE A 173 -0.62 -13.55 -2.09
C ILE A 173 -1.92 -14.35 -2.00
N LYS A 174 -2.16 -15.25 -2.98
CA LYS A 174 -3.44 -15.97 -3.10
C LYS A 174 -3.71 -16.93 -1.93
N ALA A 175 -2.71 -17.73 -1.54
CA ALA A 175 -2.87 -18.77 -0.53
C ALA A 175 -2.80 -18.21 0.90
N PRO A 176 -3.81 -18.47 1.78
CA PRO A 176 -3.82 -18.02 3.17
C PRO A 176 -2.56 -18.43 3.94
N ALA A 177 -2.11 -19.69 3.78
CA ALA A 177 -0.91 -20.18 4.44
C ALA A 177 0.37 -19.41 4.06
N ARG A 178 0.45 -18.92 2.81
CA ARG A 178 1.57 -18.09 2.36
C ARG A 178 1.47 -16.65 2.86
N ARG A 179 0.25 -16.08 2.99
CA ARG A 179 0.08 -14.79 3.66
C ARG A 179 0.54 -14.86 5.13
N ALA A 180 0.11 -15.92 5.83
CA ALA A 180 0.59 -16.19 7.19
C ALA A 180 2.11 -16.37 7.25
N ALA A 181 2.72 -17.02 6.25
CA ALA A 181 4.18 -17.14 6.16
C ALA A 181 4.86 -15.76 6.02
N ALA A 182 4.32 -14.87 5.17
CA ALA A 182 4.86 -13.52 5.02
C ALA A 182 4.80 -12.72 6.34
N VAL A 183 3.70 -12.85 7.10
CA VAL A 183 3.56 -12.19 8.41
C VAL A 183 4.52 -12.77 9.44
N ARG A 184 4.74 -14.11 9.46
CA ARG A 184 5.73 -14.75 10.34
C ARG A 184 7.16 -14.34 9.98
N GLU A 185 7.49 -14.28 8.69
CA GLU A 185 8.79 -13.82 8.23
C GLU A 185 9.05 -12.35 8.63
N ALA A 186 8.02 -11.50 8.53
CA ALA A 186 8.11 -10.13 9.03
C ALA A 186 8.46 -10.11 10.54
N LEU A 187 7.78 -10.91 11.37
CA LEU A 187 8.10 -10.99 12.80
C LEU A 187 9.50 -11.58 13.05
N ARG A 188 9.92 -12.60 12.28
CA ARG A 188 11.23 -13.22 12.44
C ARG A 188 12.38 -12.24 12.23
N VAL A 189 12.30 -11.43 11.17
CA VAL A 189 13.37 -10.48 10.83
C VAL A 189 13.28 -9.17 11.60
N LEU A 190 12.17 -8.93 12.33
CA LEU A 190 12.01 -7.79 13.22
C LEU A 190 12.70 -8.06 14.55
N ARG A 191 13.51 -7.11 15.03
CA ARG A 191 14.19 -7.25 16.33
C ARG A 191 13.17 -7.26 17.49
N PRO A 192 13.51 -7.86 18.63
CA PRO A 192 12.68 -7.75 19.82
C PRO A 192 12.34 -6.29 20.16
N GLY A 193 11.06 -6.01 20.43
CA GLY A 193 10.55 -4.65 20.65
C GLY A 193 10.58 -3.74 19.42
N GLY A 194 10.84 -4.27 18.22
CA GLY A 194 10.75 -3.54 16.97
C GLY A 194 9.29 -3.33 16.54
N HIS A 195 9.05 -2.35 15.68
CA HIS A 195 7.70 -1.95 15.27
C HIS A 195 7.31 -2.51 13.90
N LEU A 196 6.09 -3.04 13.80
CA LEU A 196 5.49 -3.54 12.56
C LEU A 196 4.27 -2.68 12.19
N VAL A 197 4.18 -2.25 10.92
CA VAL A 197 3.00 -1.54 10.38
C VAL A 197 2.57 -2.19 9.06
N LEU A 198 1.44 -2.88 9.08
CA LEU A 198 0.83 -3.48 7.90
C LEU A 198 -0.41 -2.68 7.48
N VAL A 199 -0.39 -2.14 6.27
CA VAL A 199 -1.52 -1.41 5.69
C VAL A 199 -2.07 -2.20 4.51
N ASP A 200 -3.31 -2.68 4.62
CA ASP A 200 -3.88 -3.52 3.57
C ASP A 200 -5.41 -3.40 3.45
N ILE A 201 -5.93 -3.91 2.32
CA ILE A 201 -7.36 -4.05 2.02
C ILE A 201 -7.78 -5.50 2.16
N GLY A 202 -8.81 -5.75 2.98
CA GLY A 202 -9.26 -7.11 3.25
C GLY A 202 -8.18 -7.96 3.94
N ARG A 203 -8.50 -9.18 4.32
CA ARG A 203 -7.58 -10.18 4.89
C ARG A 203 -6.82 -9.76 6.17
N THR A 204 -6.98 -8.54 6.64
CA THR A 204 -6.25 -8.03 7.82
C THR A 204 -6.54 -8.80 9.10
N GLY A 205 -7.72 -9.41 9.24
CA GLY A 205 -8.00 -10.35 10.34
C GLY A 205 -7.14 -11.63 10.31
N GLU A 206 -6.73 -12.09 9.11
CA GLU A 206 -5.77 -13.22 8.99
C GLU A 206 -4.39 -12.81 9.52
N TYR A 207 -3.97 -11.57 9.23
CA TYR A 207 -2.68 -11.03 9.70
C TYR A 207 -2.69 -10.84 11.21
N GLU A 208 -3.78 -10.24 11.74
CA GLU A 208 -4.00 -10.05 13.17
C GLU A 208 -3.94 -11.38 13.94
N SER A 209 -4.66 -12.40 13.45
CA SER A 209 -4.62 -13.75 14.03
C SER A 209 -3.21 -14.35 13.99
N THR A 210 -2.48 -14.15 12.89
CA THR A 210 -1.10 -14.65 12.75
C THR A 210 -0.16 -13.92 13.70
N LEU A 211 -0.26 -12.60 13.82
CA LEU A 211 0.55 -11.78 14.72
C LEU A 211 0.33 -12.21 16.18
N SER A 212 -0.94 -12.32 16.61
CA SER A 212 -1.30 -12.76 17.98
C SER A 212 -0.79 -14.17 18.28
N ALA A 213 -0.94 -15.11 17.34
CA ALA A 213 -0.48 -16.49 17.51
C ALA A 213 1.07 -16.61 17.61
N ASN A 214 1.81 -15.62 17.16
CA ASN A 214 3.27 -15.57 17.21
C ASN A 214 3.79 -14.57 18.26
N GLY A 215 2.96 -14.18 19.24
CA GLY A 215 3.37 -13.40 20.40
C GLY A 215 3.60 -11.92 20.16
N ALA A 216 3.11 -11.36 19.04
CA ALA A 216 3.19 -9.92 18.82
C ALA A 216 2.45 -9.14 19.90
N GLU A 217 3.08 -8.08 20.40
CA GLU A 217 2.53 -7.23 21.46
C GLU A 217 1.93 -5.95 20.92
N THR A 218 1.25 -5.17 21.77
CA THR A 218 0.66 -3.86 21.45
C THR A 218 -0.15 -3.81 20.14
N LEU A 219 -0.76 -4.98 19.77
CA LEU A 219 -1.47 -5.13 18.51
C LEU A 219 -2.70 -4.22 18.46
N THR A 220 -2.73 -3.33 17.49
CA THR A 220 -3.88 -2.46 17.22
C THR A 220 -4.30 -2.52 15.76
N ALA A 221 -5.62 -2.39 15.52
CA ALA A 221 -6.20 -2.34 14.18
C ALA A 221 -7.06 -1.08 14.05
N ARG A 222 -6.84 -0.29 12.99
CA ARG A 222 -7.65 0.91 12.70
C ARG A 222 -7.94 1.05 11.22
N THR A 223 -9.12 1.59 10.88
CA THR A 223 -9.43 1.98 9.50
C THR A 223 -8.78 3.32 9.16
N LEU A 224 -8.30 3.47 7.91
CA LEU A 224 -7.63 4.69 7.45
C LEU A 224 -8.58 5.70 6.78
N GLY A 225 -9.89 5.44 6.84
CA GLY A 225 -10.94 6.37 6.39
C GLY A 225 -11.11 6.44 4.87
N TRP A 226 -11.98 7.37 4.43
CA TRP A 226 -12.44 7.50 3.05
C TRP A 226 -11.31 7.81 2.04
N GLN A 227 -10.22 8.42 2.50
CA GLN A 227 -9.07 8.75 1.67
C GLN A 227 -8.38 7.51 1.06
N LEU A 228 -8.66 6.34 1.63
CA LEU A 228 -8.17 5.03 1.19
C LEU A 228 -9.32 4.05 0.91
N TRP A 229 -10.41 4.55 0.37
CA TRP A 229 -11.46 3.72 -0.23
C TRP A 229 -11.13 3.47 -1.70
N TRP A 230 -10.83 2.23 -2.03
CA TRP A 230 -10.48 1.80 -3.38
C TRP A 230 -11.75 1.52 -4.20
N GLY A 231 -12.45 2.59 -4.56
CA GLY A 231 -13.71 2.55 -5.28
C GLY A 231 -14.96 2.64 -4.41
N GLY A 232 -14.86 2.60 -3.08
CA GLY A 232 -16.03 2.78 -2.22
C GLY A 232 -15.83 2.31 -0.76
N PRO A 233 -16.85 2.51 0.10
CA PRO A 233 -16.76 2.17 1.52
C PRO A 233 -16.67 0.66 1.82
N TRP A 234 -16.90 -0.19 0.83
CA TRP A 234 -16.75 -1.66 0.92
C TRP A 234 -15.31 -2.14 0.77
N THR A 235 -14.40 -1.29 0.28
CA THR A 235 -12.96 -1.58 0.15
C THR A 235 -12.16 -0.74 1.14
N LYS A 236 -12.44 -0.95 2.44
CA LYS A 236 -11.76 -0.23 3.51
C LYS A 236 -10.32 -0.70 3.64
N THR A 237 -9.41 0.25 3.81
CA THR A 237 -8.02 -0.02 4.16
C THR A 237 -7.86 0.03 5.68
N HIS A 238 -7.18 -0.95 6.23
CA HIS A 238 -6.83 -1.03 7.64
C HIS A 238 -5.33 -0.91 7.83
N ALA A 239 -4.93 -0.27 8.91
CA ALA A 239 -3.57 -0.34 9.42
C ALA A 239 -3.57 -1.24 10.66
N LEU A 240 -2.71 -2.25 10.65
CA LEU A 240 -2.34 -3.04 11.81
C LEU A 240 -0.98 -2.54 12.29
N THR A 241 -0.86 -2.24 13.57
CA THR A 241 0.43 -1.94 14.21
C THR A 241 0.67 -2.94 15.34
N ALA A 242 1.91 -3.38 15.47
CA ALA A 242 2.32 -4.33 16.50
C ALA A 242 3.78 -4.11 16.87
N GLU A 243 4.20 -4.65 18.00
CA GLU A 243 5.59 -4.77 18.40
C GLU A 243 6.00 -6.25 18.38
N ALA A 244 7.25 -6.52 18.01
CA ALA A 244 7.80 -7.87 18.13
C ALA A 244 7.88 -8.29 19.62
N PRO A 245 7.68 -9.58 19.94
CA PRO A 245 7.83 -10.05 21.31
C PRO A 245 9.23 -9.71 21.86
N PRO A 246 9.36 -9.52 23.18
CA PRO A 246 10.65 -9.28 23.81
C PRO A 246 11.59 -10.47 23.59
N ALA A 247 12.89 -10.23 23.71
CA ALA A 247 13.87 -11.32 23.71
C ALA A 247 13.59 -12.25 24.91
N THR A 248 13.42 -13.53 24.64
CA THR A 248 13.29 -14.57 25.69
C THR A 248 14.63 -14.88 26.32
#